data_b680e33ed42422041fe064424d40b505
#
_entry.id   b680e33ed42422041fe064424d40b505
#
_cell.length_a   1.000
_cell.length_b   1.000
_cell.length_c   1.000
_cell.angle_alpha   90.00
_cell.angle_beta   90.00
_cell.angle_gamma   90.00
#
_symmetry.space_group_name_H-M   'P 1'
#
loop_
_entity.id
_entity.type
_entity.pdbx_description
1 polymer ?
#
loop_
_entity_poly.entity_id
_entity_poly.type
_entity_poly.pdbx_seq_one_letter_code
_entity_poly.pdbx_strand_id
1 'polypeptide(L)'
;APMDFVAIDFETATSVYSSVCSMGICVVENDEIVTVKEFLIKPTPFVFNSYNIKIHGITPEMVENEPTFDQLWDTIKPYVQNKLIVAHNASFDTGALCATLHTYGIEFPTLKYICTVKLSQDAYPDFPSHKLNNLCASLGITFSHHHAAEDAYACACVLLRIMHDYNLSSLDELCEKFNLEVGKIYPNCRVPCLKKKKKKAKKDTAAKKDKPKCNISYKLKKAVKSKKKTPKKSDTI
;
A
#
# COMPACT_ATOMS: atom_id res chain seq x y z
N ALA A 1 5.80 -18.19 15.46
CA ALA A 1 5.59 -18.66 14.09
C ALA A 1 6.18 -17.64 13.12
N PRO A 2 6.85 -18.06 12.05
CA PRO A 2 7.41 -17.16 11.06
C PRO A 2 6.32 -16.29 10.43
N MET A 3 6.68 -15.07 9.98
CA MET A 3 5.72 -14.11 9.43
C MET A 3 5.57 -14.27 7.92
N ASP A 4 4.31 -14.19 7.50
CA ASP A 4 3.93 -14.01 6.10
C ASP A 4 3.42 -12.58 5.91
N PHE A 5 3.91 -11.88 4.91
CA PHE A 5 3.46 -10.55 4.55
C PHE A 5 3.81 -10.19 3.10
N VAL A 6 3.22 -9.13 2.61
CA VAL A 6 3.51 -8.58 1.28
C VAL A 6 3.89 -7.12 1.44
N ALA A 7 5.12 -6.77 1.09
CA ALA A 7 5.53 -5.38 0.97
C ALA A 7 5.09 -4.82 -0.37
N ILE A 8 4.59 -3.60 -0.38
CA ILE A 8 4.16 -2.89 -1.58
C ILE A 8 4.79 -1.50 -1.65
N ASP A 9 4.96 -1.02 -2.87
CA ASP A 9 5.34 0.35 -3.16
C ASP A 9 4.65 0.82 -4.44
N PHE A 10 4.11 2.05 -4.45
CA PHE A 10 3.50 2.67 -5.61
C PHE A 10 4.32 3.87 -6.07
N GLU A 11 4.41 4.03 -7.39
CA GLU A 11 4.83 5.29 -7.99
C GLU A 11 3.64 5.95 -8.68
N THR A 12 3.55 7.27 -8.56
CA THR A 12 2.48 8.07 -9.16
C THR A 12 3.01 9.01 -10.24
N ALA A 13 2.22 9.18 -11.30
CA ALA A 13 2.57 10.06 -12.42
C ALA A 13 2.48 11.56 -12.06
N THR A 14 1.62 11.89 -11.11
CA THR A 14 1.41 13.24 -10.56
C THR A 14 1.24 13.19 -9.05
N SER A 15 1.00 14.33 -8.41
CA SER A 15 0.65 14.41 -6.99
C SER A 15 -0.72 13.80 -6.64
N VAL A 16 -1.52 13.46 -7.63
CA VAL A 16 -2.83 12.80 -7.43
C VAL A 16 -2.62 11.33 -7.10
N TYR A 17 -3.16 10.85 -5.99
CA TYR A 17 -2.97 9.49 -5.49
C TYR A 17 -3.45 8.39 -6.46
N SER A 18 -4.48 8.66 -7.25
CA SER A 18 -4.99 7.71 -8.25
C SER A 18 -4.18 7.66 -9.55
N SER A 19 -3.14 8.47 -9.68
CA SER A 19 -2.28 8.51 -10.88
C SER A 19 -1.17 7.46 -10.86
N VAL A 20 -1.43 6.26 -10.35
CA VAL A 20 -0.43 5.20 -10.24
C VAL A 20 0.14 4.81 -11.60
N CYS A 21 1.47 4.73 -11.70
CA CYS A 21 2.19 4.34 -12.91
C CYS A 21 3.13 3.15 -12.72
N SER A 22 3.36 2.73 -11.49
CA SER A 22 4.05 1.49 -11.14
C SER A 22 3.62 0.98 -9.78
N MET A 23 3.60 -0.33 -9.61
CA MET A 23 3.42 -1.02 -8.33
C MET A 23 4.49 -2.08 -8.17
N GLY A 24 5.26 -2.00 -7.10
CA GLY A 24 6.17 -3.04 -6.66
C GLY A 24 5.53 -3.93 -5.61
N ILE A 25 5.82 -5.22 -5.67
CA ILE A 25 5.36 -6.23 -4.72
C ILE A 25 6.53 -7.10 -4.32
N CYS A 26 6.70 -7.32 -3.02
CA CYS A 26 7.64 -8.28 -2.45
C CYS A 26 6.90 -9.20 -1.49
N VAL A 27 6.80 -10.47 -1.86
CA VAL A 27 6.12 -11.49 -1.07
C VAL A 27 7.11 -12.15 -0.13
N VAL A 28 6.78 -12.20 1.15
CA VAL A 28 7.54 -12.88 2.19
C VAL A 28 6.68 -14.00 2.77
N GLU A 29 7.21 -15.20 2.77
CA GLU A 29 6.59 -16.39 3.36
C GLU A 29 7.61 -17.06 4.30
N ASN A 30 7.19 -17.36 5.52
CA ASN A 30 8.05 -17.97 6.55
C ASN A 30 9.36 -17.18 6.78
N ASP A 31 9.27 -15.85 6.84
CA ASP A 31 10.40 -14.92 6.98
C ASP A 31 11.37 -14.89 5.77
N GLU A 32 11.03 -15.53 4.66
CA GLU A 32 11.84 -15.56 3.44
C GLU A 32 11.17 -14.83 2.29
N ILE A 33 11.96 -14.07 1.52
CA ILE A 33 11.49 -13.41 0.32
C ILE A 33 11.35 -14.46 -0.78
N VAL A 34 10.12 -14.66 -1.28
CA VAL A 34 9.81 -15.68 -2.29
C VAL A 34 9.49 -15.09 -3.67
N THR A 35 9.05 -13.84 -3.73
CA THR A 35 8.68 -13.19 -5.00
C THR A 35 8.93 -11.69 -4.91
N VAL A 36 9.52 -11.13 -5.97
CA VAL A 36 9.63 -9.69 -6.20
C VAL A 36 9.10 -9.39 -7.60
N LYS A 37 8.11 -8.51 -7.71
CA LYS A 37 7.46 -8.15 -8.98
C LYS A 37 7.26 -6.66 -9.11
N GLU A 38 7.26 -6.18 -10.35
CA GLU A 38 6.84 -4.84 -10.72
C GLU A 38 5.77 -4.90 -11.79
N PHE A 39 4.74 -4.09 -11.63
CA PHE A 39 3.72 -3.84 -12.62
C PHE A 39 3.86 -2.39 -13.09
N LEU A 40 4.21 -2.18 -14.34
CA LEU A 40 4.08 -0.90 -15.00
C LEU A 40 2.60 -0.66 -15.34
N ILE A 41 2.13 0.54 -15.12
CA ILE A 41 0.71 0.88 -15.18
C ILE A 41 0.53 2.14 -16.00
N LYS A 42 -0.37 2.10 -16.98
CA LYS A 42 -0.79 3.30 -17.66
C LYS A 42 -1.74 4.10 -16.75
N PRO A 43 -1.35 5.31 -16.29
CA PRO A 43 -2.22 6.09 -15.42
C PRO A 43 -3.42 6.64 -16.18
N THR A 44 -4.53 6.87 -15.45
CA THR A 44 -5.76 7.46 -15.96
C THR A 44 -6.15 8.67 -15.11
N PRO A 45 -6.22 9.90 -15.67
CA PRO A 45 -5.85 10.28 -17.04
C PRO A 45 -4.36 10.08 -17.32
N PHE A 46 -4.00 9.96 -18.59
CA PHE A 46 -2.61 9.79 -19.02
C PHE A 46 -1.85 11.13 -18.98
N VAL A 47 -1.52 11.55 -17.76
CA VAL A 47 -0.85 12.82 -17.47
C VAL A 47 0.29 12.57 -16.51
N PHE A 48 1.46 13.14 -16.82
CA PHE A 48 2.65 13.12 -15.98
C PHE A 48 3.09 14.53 -15.63
N ASN A 49 3.63 14.73 -14.44
CA ASN A 49 4.38 15.94 -14.16
C ASN A 49 5.90 15.66 -14.11
N SER A 50 6.68 16.66 -14.42
CA SER A 50 8.14 16.53 -14.49
C SER A 50 8.79 16.24 -13.14
N TYR A 51 8.19 16.69 -12.05
CA TYR A 51 8.70 16.46 -10.70
C TYR A 51 8.64 14.96 -10.33
N ASN A 52 7.51 14.31 -10.60
CA ASN A 52 7.35 12.88 -10.36
C ASN A 52 8.28 12.04 -11.25
N ILE A 53 8.39 12.40 -12.55
CA ILE A 53 9.31 11.73 -13.46
C ILE A 53 10.76 11.84 -12.95
N LYS A 54 11.15 12.99 -12.43
CA LYS A 54 12.49 13.19 -11.87
C LYS A 54 12.75 12.28 -10.65
N ILE A 55 11.71 11.97 -9.86
CA ILE A 55 11.83 11.09 -8.69
C ILE A 55 12.00 9.63 -9.10
N HIS A 56 11.11 9.10 -9.94
CA HIS A 56 11.04 7.66 -10.23
C HIS A 56 11.56 7.26 -11.63
N GLY A 57 11.77 8.23 -12.51
CA GLY A 57 12.31 7.97 -13.85
C GLY A 57 11.32 7.31 -14.83
N ILE A 58 10.06 7.11 -14.46
CA ILE A 58 9.05 6.53 -15.34
C ILE A 58 8.49 7.65 -16.22
N THR A 59 8.71 7.50 -17.54
CA THR A 59 8.23 8.43 -18.55
C THR A 59 6.90 7.97 -19.16
N PRO A 60 6.12 8.87 -19.79
CA PRO A 60 4.90 8.47 -20.48
C PRO A 60 5.11 7.36 -21.52
N GLU A 61 6.20 7.41 -22.25
CA GLU A 61 6.55 6.44 -23.31
C GLU A 61 6.76 5.02 -22.73
N MET A 62 7.23 4.90 -21.49
CA MET A 62 7.47 3.61 -20.85
C MET A 62 6.17 2.87 -20.51
N VAL A 63 5.05 3.58 -20.38
CA VAL A 63 3.78 3.01 -19.90
C VAL A 63 2.59 3.24 -20.84
N GLU A 64 2.78 3.91 -21.97
CA GLU A 64 1.70 4.23 -22.90
C GLU A 64 0.99 2.98 -23.45
N ASN A 65 1.71 1.87 -23.60
CA ASN A 65 1.19 0.59 -24.06
C ASN A 65 0.97 -0.43 -22.94
N GLU A 66 1.14 -0.02 -21.69
CA GLU A 66 0.89 -0.87 -20.53
C GLU A 66 -0.59 -0.87 -20.15
N PRO A 67 -1.05 -1.92 -19.46
CA PRO A 67 -2.44 -1.95 -18.99
C PRO A 67 -2.69 -0.88 -17.93
N THR A 68 -3.95 -0.46 -17.84
CA THR A 68 -4.45 0.37 -16.74
C THR A 68 -4.63 -0.47 -15.47
N PHE A 69 -4.75 0.17 -14.31
CA PHE A 69 -4.82 -0.55 -13.04
C PHE A 69 -6.04 -1.48 -12.92
N ASP A 70 -7.19 -1.07 -13.44
CA ASP A 70 -8.40 -1.91 -13.48
C ASP A 70 -8.20 -3.18 -14.32
N GLN A 71 -7.44 -3.10 -15.41
CA GLN A 71 -7.07 -4.27 -16.23
C GLN A 71 -6.10 -5.21 -15.50
N LEU A 72 -5.28 -4.70 -14.60
CA LEU A 72 -4.32 -5.47 -13.79
C LEU A 72 -4.93 -6.00 -12.49
N TRP A 73 -6.10 -5.51 -12.09
CA TRP A 73 -6.62 -5.76 -10.75
C TRP A 73 -6.84 -7.23 -10.43
N ASP A 74 -7.35 -8.03 -11.36
CA ASP A 74 -7.54 -9.46 -11.14
C ASP A 74 -6.22 -10.21 -10.93
N THR A 75 -5.12 -9.71 -11.48
CA THR A 75 -3.77 -10.23 -11.26
C THR A 75 -3.18 -9.76 -9.93
N ILE A 76 -3.42 -8.51 -9.55
CA ILE A 76 -2.85 -7.90 -8.34
C ILE A 76 -3.61 -8.31 -7.08
N LYS A 77 -4.94 -8.39 -7.13
CA LYS A 77 -5.80 -8.66 -5.97
C LYS A 77 -5.37 -9.88 -5.15
N PRO A 78 -5.00 -11.03 -5.72
CA PRO A 78 -4.54 -12.19 -4.95
C PRO A 78 -3.32 -11.93 -4.06
N TYR A 79 -2.47 -10.96 -4.42
CA TYR A 79 -1.31 -10.60 -3.61
C TYR A 79 -1.67 -9.80 -2.36
N VAL A 80 -2.82 -9.13 -2.35
CA VAL A 80 -3.18 -8.19 -1.27
C VAL A 80 -4.43 -8.60 -0.48
N GLN A 81 -5.35 -9.34 -1.08
CA GLN A 81 -6.59 -9.78 -0.43
C GLN A 81 -6.30 -10.68 0.78
N ASN A 82 -6.82 -10.30 1.94
CA ASN A 82 -6.65 -11.01 3.22
C ASN A 82 -5.18 -11.20 3.65
N LYS A 83 -4.30 -10.32 3.20
CA LYS A 83 -2.87 -10.33 3.53
C LYS A 83 -2.52 -9.26 4.56
N LEU A 84 -1.39 -9.44 5.21
CA LEU A 84 -0.70 -8.36 5.91
C LEU A 84 0.15 -7.60 4.90
N ILE A 85 -0.17 -6.34 4.69
CA ILE A 85 0.55 -5.45 3.79
C ILE A 85 1.52 -4.59 4.60
N VAL A 86 2.70 -4.40 4.05
CA VAL A 86 3.76 -3.59 4.65
C VAL A 86 4.18 -2.53 3.62
N ALA A 87 4.27 -1.31 4.04
CA ALA A 87 4.76 -0.23 3.18
C ALA A 87 5.58 0.79 3.98
N HIS A 88 6.52 1.41 3.30
CA HIS A 88 7.32 2.49 3.87
C HIS A 88 6.65 3.83 3.62
N ASN A 89 6.04 4.42 4.64
CA ASN A 89 5.04 5.48 4.57
C ASN A 89 3.69 4.96 4.03
N ALA A 90 3.14 3.97 4.72
CA ALA A 90 1.97 3.19 4.29
C ALA A 90 0.70 4.01 4.00
N SER A 91 0.55 5.21 4.58
CA SER A 91 -0.57 6.11 4.27
C SER A 91 -0.59 6.54 2.80
N PHE A 92 0.59 6.68 2.18
CA PHE A 92 0.70 6.96 0.75
C PHE A 92 0.27 5.77 -0.10
N ASP A 93 0.85 4.60 0.11
CA ASP A 93 0.58 3.43 -0.73
C ASP A 93 -0.85 2.90 -0.57
N THR A 94 -1.35 2.84 0.65
CA THR A 94 -2.76 2.47 0.89
C THR A 94 -3.73 3.53 0.39
N GLY A 95 -3.36 4.80 0.47
CA GLY A 95 -4.10 5.91 -0.14
C GLY A 95 -4.16 5.82 -1.65
N ALA A 96 -3.03 5.51 -2.30
CA ALA A 96 -2.95 5.30 -3.75
C ALA A 96 -3.80 4.11 -4.19
N LEU A 97 -3.72 2.98 -3.49
CA LEU A 97 -4.54 1.80 -3.76
C LEU A 97 -6.04 2.12 -3.68
N CYS A 98 -6.50 2.70 -2.59
CA CYS A 98 -7.91 3.02 -2.38
C CYS A 98 -8.41 4.09 -3.36
N ALA A 99 -7.64 5.16 -3.60
CA ALA A 99 -8.02 6.21 -4.53
C ALA A 99 -8.14 5.67 -5.97
N THR A 100 -7.23 4.81 -6.38
CA THR A 100 -7.24 4.20 -7.71
C THR A 100 -8.44 3.27 -7.89
N LEU A 101 -8.67 2.37 -6.94
CA LEU A 101 -9.84 1.47 -6.98
C LEU A 101 -11.15 2.25 -6.95
N HIS A 102 -11.24 3.31 -6.14
CA HIS A 102 -12.41 4.17 -6.10
C HIS A 102 -12.69 4.85 -7.44
N THR A 103 -11.64 5.32 -8.12
CA THR A 103 -11.75 5.94 -9.46
C THR A 103 -12.38 4.99 -10.47
N TYR A 104 -12.06 3.70 -10.40
CA TYR A 104 -12.63 2.68 -11.28
C TYR A 104 -13.95 2.06 -10.75
N GLY A 105 -14.44 2.49 -9.61
CA GLY A 105 -15.65 1.93 -8.99
C GLY A 105 -15.49 0.49 -8.52
N ILE A 106 -14.27 0.08 -8.18
CA ILE A 106 -13.93 -1.26 -7.72
C ILE A 106 -13.94 -1.28 -6.19
N GLU A 107 -14.54 -2.33 -5.63
CA GLU A 107 -14.55 -2.58 -4.20
C GLU A 107 -13.12 -2.81 -3.67
N PHE A 108 -12.81 -2.23 -2.51
CA PHE A 108 -11.51 -2.39 -1.89
C PHE A 108 -11.30 -3.83 -1.41
N PRO A 109 -10.05 -4.32 -1.43
CA PRO A 109 -9.72 -5.58 -0.78
C PRO A 109 -9.85 -5.45 0.74
N THR A 110 -10.12 -6.54 1.43
CA THR A 110 -9.99 -6.63 2.88
C THR A 110 -8.55 -6.99 3.22
N LEU A 111 -7.88 -6.17 4.02
CA LEU A 111 -6.50 -6.42 4.43
C LEU A 111 -6.14 -5.68 5.71
N LYS A 112 -5.01 -6.07 6.31
CA LYS A 112 -4.34 -5.32 7.37
C LYS A 112 -3.05 -4.72 6.81
N TYR A 113 -2.58 -3.61 7.40
CA TYR A 113 -1.31 -3.05 7.00
C TYR A 113 -0.54 -2.38 8.14
N ILE A 114 0.77 -2.32 8.00
CA ILE A 114 1.69 -1.65 8.91
C ILE A 114 2.65 -0.75 8.14
N CYS A 115 3.18 0.25 8.83
CA CYS A 115 4.08 1.26 8.29
C CYS A 115 5.48 1.10 8.85
N THR A 116 6.45 0.82 7.99
CA THR A 116 7.86 0.67 8.41
C THR A 116 8.54 1.98 8.79
N VAL A 117 8.05 3.14 8.34
CA VAL A 117 8.54 4.43 8.86
C VAL A 117 8.25 4.53 10.34
N LYS A 118 7.01 4.27 10.76
CA LYS A 118 6.60 4.34 12.16
C LYS A 118 7.37 3.35 13.04
N LEU A 119 7.58 2.14 12.53
CA LEU A 119 8.37 1.11 13.23
C LEU A 119 9.83 1.50 13.34
N SER A 120 10.45 1.95 12.25
CA SER A 120 11.88 2.29 12.23
C SER A 120 12.23 3.47 13.12
N GLN A 121 11.34 4.44 13.26
CA GLN A 121 11.52 5.58 14.16
C GLN A 121 11.66 5.15 15.62
N ASP A 122 10.97 4.09 16.02
CA ASP A 122 11.07 3.56 17.38
C ASP A 122 12.13 2.47 17.50
N ALA A 123 12.33 1.65 16.47
CA ALA A 123 13.34 0.60 16.48
C ALA A 123 14.76 1.17 16.43
N TYR A 124 14.95 2.25 15.69
CA TYR A 124 16.25 2.89 15.46
C TYR A 124 16.17 4.40 15.67
N PRO A 125 15.88 4.86 16.90
CA PRO A 125 15.63 6.28 17.18
C PRO A 125 16.83 7.20 16.92
N ASP A 126 18.04 6.63 16.95
CA ASP A 126 19.30 7.40 16.80
C ASP A 126 19.72 7.54 15.32
N PHE A 127 19.02 6.93 14.38
CA PHE A 127 19.32 7.11 12.96
C PHE A 127 18.95 8.53 12.51
N PRO A 128 19.80 9.17 11.70
CA PRO A 128 19.61 10.57 11.30
C PRO A 128 18.40 10.76 10.37
N SER A 129 17.96 9.72 9.69
CA SER A 129 16.84 9.74 8.75
C SER A 129 16.17 8.37 8.66
N HIS A 130 14.85 8.39 8.52
CA HIS A 130 14.03 7.19 8.31
C HIS A 130 13.42 7.13 6.90
N LYS A 131 13.92 7.94 5.97
CA LYS A 131 13.66 7.74 4.54
C LYS A 131 14.27 6.41 4.11
N LEU A 132 13.59 5.69 3.22
CA LEU A 132 13.94 4.30 2.90
C LEU A 132 15.42 4.13 2.50
N ASN A 133 15.93 4.97 1.60
CA ASN A 133 17.32 4.92 1.16
C ASN A 133 18.31 5.14 2.31
N ASN A 134 18.07 6.14 3.16
CA ASN A 134 18.93 6.45 4.30
C ASN A 134 18.84 5.40 5.40
N LEU A 135 17.64 4.90 5.67
CA LEU A 135 17.40 3.82 6.63
C LEU A 135 18.12 2.54 6.21
N CYS A 136 18.01 2.15 4.94
CA CYS A 136 18.70 0.99 4.40
C CYS A 136 20.21 1.16 4.41
N ALA A 137 20.74 2.35 4.10
CA ALA A 137 22.16 2.64 4.20
C ALA A 137 22.66 2.46 5.65
N SER A 138 21.94 2.96 6.64
CA SER A 138 22.27 2.79 8.06
C SER A 138 22.20 1.33 8.51
N LEU A 139 21.34 0.51 7.90
CA LEU A 139 21.21 -0.93 8.19
C LEU A 139 22.12 -1.82 7.36
N GLY A 140 22.86 -1.26 6.41
CA GLY A 140 23.71 -2.04 5.48
C GLY A 140 22.89 -2.85 4.45
N ILE A 141 21.67 -2.44 4.15
CA ILE A 141 20.81 -3.04 3.15
C ILE A 141 21.08 -2.36 1.81
N THR A 142 21.50 -3.14 0.81
CA THR A 142 21.78 -2.64 -0.55
C THR A 142 20.59 -2.92 -1.47
N PHE A 143 20.14 -1.90 -2.20
CA PHE A 143 19.10 -2.01 -3.23
C PHE A 143 19.24 -0.89 -4.26
N SER A 144 18.67 -1.09 -5.45
CA SER A 144 18.63 -0.08 -6.50
C SER A 144 17.41 0.81 -6.30
N HIS A 145 17.62 1.98 -5.70
CA HIS A 145 16.54 2.92 -5.41
C HIS A 145 15.93 3.50 -6.70
N HIS A 146 14.63 3.82 -6.67
CA HIS A 146 13.78 4.40 -7.72
C HIS A 146 13.02 3.41 -8.63
N HIS A 147 13.02 2.12 -8.31
CA HIS A 147 12.12 1.14 -8.92
C HIS A 147 11.16 0.61 -7.85
N ALA A 148 9.87 0.59 -8.12
CA ALA A 148 8.86 0.19 -7.14
C ALA A 148 9.10 -1.24 -6.60
N ALA A 149 9.57 -2.17 -7.44
CA ALA A 149 9.93 -3.51 -7.00
C ALA A 149 11.09 -3.52 -5.99
N GLU A 150 12.14 -2.73 -6.26
CA GLU A 150 13.31 -2.60 -5.39
C GLU A 150 12.95 -1.90 -4.06
N ASP A 151 12.10 -0.89 -4.10
CA ASP A 151 11.62 -0.20 -2.90
C ASP A 151 10.73 -1.11 -2.04
N ALA A 152 9.88 -1.93 -2.66
CA ALA A 152 9.10 -2.98 -1.96
C ALA A 152 10.02 -4.03 -1.33
N TYR A 153 11.06 -4.48 -2.04
CA TYR A 153 12.08 -5.38 -1.52
C TYR A 153 12.80 -4.78 -0.31
N ALA A 154 13.26 -3.54 -0.42
CA ALA A 154 13.93 -2.83 0.66
C ALA A 154 13.03 -2.67 1.89
N CYS A 155 11.76 -2.35 1.70
CA CYS A 155 10.76 -2.28 2.76
C CYS A 155 10.60 -3.64 3.49
N ALA A 156 10.53 -4.74 2.74
CA ALA A 156 10.48 -6.08 3.30
C ALA A 156 11.73 -6.39 4.14
N CYS A 157 12.92 -6.06 3.62
CA CYS A 157 14.19 -6.23 4.34
C CYS A 157 14.23 -5.44 5.65
N VAL A 158 13.70 -4.22 5.65
CA VAL A 158 13.61 -3.39 6.87
C VAL A 158 12.75 -4.08 7.94
N LEU A 159 11.56 -4.58 7.57
CA LEU A 159 10.72 -5.28 8.55
C LEU A 159 11.38 -6.56 9.07
N LEU A 160 11.96 -7.37 8.20
CA LEU A 160 12.67 -8.58 8.61
C LEU A 160 13.84 -8.25 9.55
N ARG A 161 14.57 -7.16 9.30
CA ARG A 161 15.65 -6.69 10.16
C ARG A 161 15.13 -6.25 11.54
N ILE A 162 14.04 -5.52 11.60
CA ILE A 162 13.42 -5.11 12.88
C ILE A 162 12.98 -6.34 13.67
N MET A 163 12.35 -7.32 13.02
CA MET A 163 11.93 -8.56 13.66
C MET A 163 13.14 -9.32 14.25
N HIS A 164 14.23 -9.39 13.49
CA HIS A 164 15.46 -10.04 13.91
C HIS A 164 16.12 -9.30 15.09
N ASP A 165 16.33 -7.99 14.95
CA ASP A 165 17.07 -7.19 15.94
C ASP A 165 16.37 -7.13 17.30
N TYR A 166 15.05 -7.23 17.31
CA TYR A 166 14.23 -7.23 18.52
C TYR A 166 13.74 -8.63 18.93
N ASN A 167 14.19 -9.68 18.25
CA ASN A 167 13.81 -11.07 18.49
C ASN A 167 12.29 -11.28 18.55
N LEU A 168 11.59 -10.75 17.54
CA LEU A 168 10.14 -10.84 17.40
C LEU A 168 9.77 -11.90 16.36
N SER A 169 8.71 -12.67 16.61
CA SER A 169 8.29 -13.78 15.76
C SER A 169 6.84 -13.69 15.26
N SER A 170 6.10 -12.67 15.68
CA SER A 170 4.70 -12.49 15.28
C SER A 170 4.32 -11.04 15.14
N LEU A 171 3.20 -10.79 14.39
CA LEU A 171 2.61 -9.46 14.30
C LEU A 171 2.17 -8.92 15.67
N ASP A 172 1.62 -9.79 16.51
CA ASP A 172 1.16 -9.38 17.85
C ASP A 172 2.33 -8.92 18.72
N GLU A 173 3.44 -9.64 18.70
CA GLU A 173 4.68 -9.24 19.41
C GLU A 173 5.23 -7.91 18.88
N LEU A 174 5.23 -7.72 17.55
CA LEU A 174 5.67 -6.47 16.93
C LEU A 174 4.79 -5.29 17.37
N CYS A 175 3.48 -5.45 17.30
CA CYS A 175 2.51 -4.43 17.69
C CYS A 175 2.59 -4.09 19.18
N GLU A 176 2.79 -5.09 20.04
CA GLU A 176 2.96 -4.88 21.47
C GLU A 176 4.26 -4.13 21.77
N LYS A 177 5.38 -4.59 21.19
CA LYS A 177 6.71 -3.98 21.40
C LYS A 177 6.74 -2.50 21.05
N PHE A 178 6.14 -2.12 19.94
CA PHE A 178 6.19 -0.76 19.40
C PHE A 178 4.90 0.05 19.61
N ASN A 179 3.95 -0.44 20.38
CA ASN A 179 2.64 0.20 20.59
C ASN A 179 1.95 0.58 19.25
N LEU A 180 2.03 -0.32 18.28
CA LEU A 180 1.47 -0.12 16.96
C LEU A 180 0.04 -0.63 16.90
N GLU A 181 -0.85 0.18 16.34
CA GLU A 181 -2.18 -0.22 15.95
C GLU A 181 -2.21 -0.46 14.45
N VAL A 182 -2.53 -1.70 14.07
CA VAL A 182 -2.56 -2.13 12.68
C VAL A 182 -3.63 -1.35 11.91
N GLY A 183 -3.28 -0.83 10.75
CA GLY A 183 -4.24 -0.27 9.81
C GLY A 183 -5.06 -1.38 9.15
N LYS A 184 -6.22 -1.01 8.63
CA LYS A 184 -7.14 -1.94 7.95
C LYS A 184 -7.74 -1.29 6.72
N ILE A 185 -7.95 -2.09 5.69
CA ILE A 185 -8.78 -1.75 4.56
C ILE A 185 -9.97 -2.70 4.57
N TYR A 186 -11.16 -2.12 4.41
CA TYR A 186 -12.44 -2.80 4.27
C TYR A 186 -13.01 -2.49 2.88
N PRO A 187 -14.06 -3.19 2.41
CA PRO A 187 -14.59 -3.01 1.05
C PRO A 187 -14.92 -1.57 0.64
N ASN A 188 -15.15 -0.67 1.59
CA ASN A 188 -15.56 0.71 1.32
C ASN A 188 -14.83 1.77 2.17
N CYS A 189 -13.87 1.38 2.98
CA CYS A 189 -13.18 2.33 3.84
C CYS A 189 -11.77 1.88 4.24
N ARG A 190 -10.99 2.83 4.73
CA ARG A 190 -9.65 2.63 5.25
C ARG A 190 -9.51 3.17 6.67
N VAL A 191 -8.91 2.35 7.54
CA VAL A 191 -8.54 2.71 8.91
C VAL A 191 -7.02 2.86 8.97
N PRO A 192 -6.48 3.98 9.50
CA PRO A 192 -5.04 4.22 9.48
C PRO A 192 -4.28 3.29 10.43
N CYS A 193 -3.02 3.02 10.09
CA CYS A 193 -2.02 2.45 11.00
C CYS A 193 -1.52 3.57 11.92
N LEU A 194 -1.65 3.40 13.23
CA LEU A 194 -1.36 4.44 14.21
C LEU A 194 -0.43 3.91 15.32
N LYS A 195 0.25 4.84 15.98
CA LYS A 195 0.88 4.60 17.28
C LYS A 195 -0.15 4.77 18.39
N LYS A 196 -0.29 3.76 19.25
CA LYS A 196 -1.12 3.86 20.44
C LYS A 196 -0.51 4.90 21.39
N LYS A 197 -1.28 5.89 21.79
CA LYS A 197 -0.85 6.81 22.86
C LYS A 197 -0.68 6.00 24.15
N LYS A 198 0.45 6.13 24.84
CA LYS A 198 0.62 5.57 26.19
C LYS A 198 -0.54 6.08 27.05
N LYS A 199 -1.41 5.20 27.51
CA LYS A 199 -2.47 5.56 28.46
C LYS A 199 -1.77 6.06 29.72
N LYS A 200 -1.90 7.36 30.04
CA LYS A 200 -1.71 7.82 31.42
C LYS A 200 -2.71 7.05 32.25
N ALA A 201 -2.23 6.33 33.26
CA ALA A 201 -3.06 5.54 34.15
C ALA A 201 -4.21 6.40 34.67
N LYS A 202 -5.43 6.16 34.17
CA LYS A 202 -6.69 6.64 34.72
C LYS A 202 -7.46 5.44 35.24
N LYS A 203 -7.92 5.57 36.48
CA LYS A 203 -8.74 4.62 37.22
C LYS A 203 -9.96 4.16 36.41
N ASP A 204 -10.29 2.90 36.61
CA ASP A 204 -11.36 2.13 36.02
C ASP A 204 -12.69 2.89 35.81
N THR A 205 -13.11 2.99 34.56
CA THR A 205 -14.51 3.03 34.16
C THR A 205 -14.66 2.15 32.93
N ALA A 206 -15.62 1.24 32.98
CA ALA A 206 -15.88 0.22 31.99
C ALA A 206 -15.92 0.77 30.55
N ALA A 207 -14.98 0.32 29.72
CA ALA A 207 -14.88 0.76 28.33
C ALA A 207 -15.91 0.02 27.49
N LYS A 208 -16.88 0.77 26.94
CA LYS A 208 -17.66 0.34 25.78
C LYS A 208 -16.68 0.04 24.63
N LYS A 209 -16.80 -1.15 24.04
CA LYS A 209 -16.05 -1.52 22.82
C LYS A 209 -16.56 -0.64 21.67
N ASP A 210 -15.89 0.49 21.44
CA ASP A 210 -16.14 1.30 20.25
C ASP A 210 -15.62 0.55 19.01
N LYS A 211 -16.51 0.37 18.03
CA LYS A 211 -16.12 -0.10 16.69
C LYS A 211 -15.11 0.90 16.11
N PRO A 212 -14.07 0.43 15.40
CA PRO A 212 -13.08 1.33 14.81
C PRO A 212 -13.77 2.32 13.88
N LYS A 213 -13.58 3.61 14.11
CA LYS A 213 -14.12 4.67 13.25
C LYS A 213 -13.32 4.71 11.95
N CYS A 214 -13.97 4.44 10.83
CA CYS A 214 -13.44 4.69 9.50
C CYS A 214 -13.18 6.18 9.33
N ASN A 215 -11.93 6.58 9.15
CA ASN A 215 -11.56 7.99 9.00
C ASN A 215 -11.86 8.51 7.58
N ILE A 216 -11.92 7.62 6.59
CA ILE A 216 -12.22 7.95 5.21
C ILE A 216 -13.21 6.92 4.69
N SER A 217 -14.42 7.36 4.35
CA SER A 217 -15.46 6.56 3.73
C SER A 217 -15.59 6.94 2.25
N TYR A 218 -15.54 5.94 1.37
CA TYR A 218 -15.72 6.11 -0.06
C TYR A 218 -17.10 5.60 -0.46
N LYS A 219 -17.93 6.49 -1.05
CA LYS A 219 -19.21 6.08 -1.64
C LYS A 219 -18.96 5.55 -3.04
N LEU A 220 -19.23 4.27 -3.27
CA LEU A 220 -19.19 3.69 -4.61
C LEU A 220 -20.21 4.41 -5.51
N LYS A 221 -19.76 4.97 -6.63
CA LYS A 221 -20.66 5.47 -7.67
C LYS A 221 -21.38 4.27 -8.25
N LYS A 222 -22.72 4.25 -8.18
CA LYS A 222 -23.52 3.24 -8.88
C LYS A 222 -23.14 3.28 -10.36
N ALA A 223 -22.73 2.12 -10.90
CA ALA A 223 -22.46 1.98 -12.32
C ALA A 223 -23.69 2.43 -13.11
N VAL A 224 -23.53 3.43 -13.95
CA VAL A 224 -24.57 3.85 -14.89
C VAL A 224 -24.72 2.72 -15.90
N LYS A 225 -25.80 1.97 -15.80
CA LYS A 225 -26.17 0.97 -16.80
C LYS A 225 -26.34 1.73 -18.12
N SER A 226 -25.39 1.58 -19.03
CA SER A 226 -25.53 2.02 -20.41
C SER A 226 -26.71 1.28 -21.03
N LYS A 227 -27.81 2.00 -21.28
CA LYS A 227 -28.92 1.48 -22.09
C LYS A 227 -28.38 1.23 -23.49
N LYS A 228 -28.22 -0.04 -23.87
CA LYS A 228 -28.00 -0.44 -25.24
C LYS A 228 -29.22 0.05 -26.05
N LYS A 229 -29.00 1.06 -26.90
CA LYS A 229 -29.98 1.41 -27.96
C LYS A 229 -29.94 0.28 -28.98
N THR A 230 -31.02 -0.45 -29.08
CA THR A 230 -31.28 -1.36 -30.21
C THR A 230 -31.46 -0.53 -31.49
N PRO A 231 -30.83 -0.91 -32.60
CA PRO A 231 -31.05 -0.22 -33.86
C PRO A 231 -32.46 -0.52 -34.38
N LYS A 232 -33.19 0.54 -34.74
CA LYS A 232 -34.46 0.42 -35.45
C LYS A 232 -34.20 -0.18 -36.85
N LYS A 233 -34.88 -1.26 -37.18
CA LYS A 233 -34.99 -1.74 -38.55
C LYS A 233 -35.67 -0.67 -39.39
N SER A 234 -35.05 -0.28 -40.47
CA SER A 234 -35.65 0.50 -41.53
C SER A 234 -36.41 -0.46 -42.45
N ASP A 235 -37.72 -0.39 -42.45
CA ASP A 235 -38.55 -0.96 -43.51
C ASP A 235 -38.32 -0.13 -44.78
N THR A 236 -37.86 -0.81 -45.82
CA THR A 236 -37.83 -0.27 -47.19
C THR A 236 -38.89 -0.96 -48.01
N ILE A 237 -39.81 -0.18 -48.53
CA ILE A 237 -40.69 -0.52 -49.63
C ILE A 237 -39.93 -0.33 -50.94
#